data_4c33a5e4d10f88ebfd03adb65dcdc026
#
_entry.id   4c33a5e4d10f88ebfd03adb65dcdc026
#
_cell.length_a   1.000
_cell.length_b   1.000
_cell.length_c   1.000
_cell.angle_alpha   90.00
_cell.angle_beta   90.00
_cell.angle_gamma   90.00
#
_symmetry.space_group_name_H-M   'P 1'
#
loop_
_entity.id
_entity.type
_entity.pdbx_description
1 polymer ?
#
loop_
_entity_poly.entity_id
_entity_poly.type
_entity_poly.pdbx_seq_one_letter_code
_entity_poly.pdbx_strand_id
1 'polypeptide(L)'
;MIRLLILLFTALTLAGSDGRIYYLLWFDTEDYIEPAADDAALRLATDLEKAGVRATFKVVGEKARVLEARGRADVIRALSQHDIGYHAENHSIPPSPAVYLQPLGLLEGAAEFQRREHRGVDDIRRIFGITPSCYGQPGSSWGPQSNIALRRLGIPAYMDEGSQVGYENQPFWYMGMLYVFNLGPNTIRADLNDPSKLPAAYKRFDDAVAGLRAKGGGVIHTYYHPTEFVTTEFWDAVNFPRGRYRAASDYQRPKLRTREASEQAHRILMDFVAHVKQTPGVTIITARQLPKVFEDPNTAVDVPAIRKQLTESIDIRGAASAADQLLALLGFQRMYVDGPAGRGVTTIRATSIPRVLFERGKADAVDYIERHRRLPSHVWFGDERLSLADFTATLAGDDGGPSVAVRKGNTAFERHIAASAKSSFNWAIHPEDFDGSALLEMGRLQAWTLKPARLK
;
A
#
# COMPACT_ATOMS: atom_id res chain seq x y z
N MET A 1 49.84 50.42 -10.33
CA MET A 1 49.23 49.77 -9.17
C MET A 1 47.97 49.05 -9.63
N ILE A 2 48.09 47.74 -9.91
CA ILE A 2 47.00 46.87 -10.37
C ILE A 2 46.48 46.15 -9.12
N ARG A 3 45.20 46.41 -8.73
CA ARG A 3 44.54 45.65 -7.63
C ARG A 3 43.96 44.36 -8.18
N LEU A 4 44.51 43.24 -7.76
CA LEU A 4 44.05 41.90 -8.04
C LEU A 4 42.84 41.60 -7.13
N LEU A 5 41.65 41.45 -7.69
CA LEU A 5 40.45 41.04 -7.03
C LEU A 5 40.42 39.50 -6.97
N ILE A 6 40.71 38.91 -5.82
CA ILE A 6 40.57 37.47 -5.57
C ILE A 6 39.08 37.22 -5.24
N LEU A 7 38.36 36.62 -6.17
CA LEU A 7 37.03 36.02 -5.94
C LEU A 7 37.21 34.68 -5.22
N LEU A 8 36.92 34.67 -3.90
CA LEU A 8 36.73 33.40 -3.17
C LEU A 8 35.43 32.78 -3.63
N PHE A 9 35.47 31.73 -4.43
CA PHE A 9 34.39 30.78 -4.62
C PHE A 9 34.32 29.89 -3.37
N THR A 10 33.42 30.20 -2.46
CA THR A 10 33.00 29.26 -1.44
C THR A 10 32.14 28.19 -2.11
N ALA A 11 32.76 27.04 -2.41
CA ALA A 11 32.03 25.83 -2.74
C ALA A 11 31.22 25.44 -1.48
N LEU A 12 29.92 25.74 -1.49
CA LEU A 12 28.98 25.07 -0.58
C LEU A 12 29.03 23.59 -0.98
N THR A 13 29.79 22.80 -0.25
CA THR A 13 29.60 21.36 -0.20
C THR A 13 28.21 21.16 0.42
N LEU A 14 27.21 20.90 -0.42
CA LEU A 14 26.02 20.19 0.02
C LEU A 14 26.54 18.90 0.65
N ALA A 15 26.57 18.85 1.97
CA ALA A 15 26.65 17.61 2.70
C ALA A 15 25.44 16.80 2.27
N GLY A 16 25.61 15.93 1.27
CA GLY A 16 24.62 14.97 0.86
C GLY A 16 24.28 14.18 2.13
N SER A 17 23.04 14.25 2.59
CA SER A 17 22.53 13.27 3.52
C SER A 17 22.86 11.92 2.90
N ASP A 18 23.70 11.11 3.54
CA ASP A 18 23.91 9.73 3.13
C ASP A 18 22.53 9.09 3.06
N GLY A 19 22.01 8.93 1.84
CA GLY A 19 20.63 8.56 1.59
C GLY A 19 20.36 7.23 2.29
N ARG A 20 19.47 7.24 3.28
CA ARG A 20 19.13 6.06 4.07
C ARG A 20 18.40 5.05 3.21
N ILE A 21 18.99 3.90 2.97
CA ILE A 21 18.38 2.81 2.22
C ILE A 21 17.84 1.79 3.21
N TYR A 22 16.55 1.53 3.13
CA TYR A 22 15.89 0.51 3.94
C TYR A 22 15.56 -0.69 3.08
N TYR A 23 15.84 -1.88 3.62
CA TYR A 23 15.51 -3.14 2.96
C TYR A 23 14.49 -3.92 3.79
N LEU A 24 13.44 -4.38 3.12
CA LEU A 24 12.37 -5.21 3.68
C LEU A 24 12.43 -6.60 3.05
N LEU A 25 12.56 -7.63 3.87
CA LEU A 25 12.33 -9.01 3.48
C LEU A 25 11.02 -9.49 4.10
N TRP A 26 10.13 -10.02 3.27
CA TRP A 26 8.87 -10.52 3.79
C TRP A 26 8.40 -11.79 3.08
N PHE A 27 7.56 -12.55 3.78
CA PHE A 27 7.05 -13.84 3.33
C PHE A 27 5.55 -13.90 3.51
N ASP A 28 4.83 -14.31 2.44
CA ASP A 28 3.43 -14.67 2.52
C ASP A 28 3.32 -16.10 3.01
N THR A 29 3.00 -16.23 4.30
CA THR A 29 2.95 -17.51 5.03
C THR A 29 1.51 -18.01 4.97
N GLU A 30 1.14 -18.59 3.83
CA GLU A 30 -0.23 -18.76 3.42
C GLU A 30 -0.69 -20.20 3.26
N ASP A 31 0.18 -21.10 2.78
CA ASP A 31 -0.19 -22.49 2.47
C ASP A 31 -0.47 -23.29 3.75
N TYR A 32 -1.74 -23.49 4.06
CA TYR A 32 -2.20 -24.29 5.19
C TYR A 32 -2.58 -25.73 4.79
N ILE A 33 -2.42 -26.11 3.50
CA ILE A 33 -2.73 -27.44 2.97
C ILE A 33 -1.51 -28.34 3.05
N GLU A 34 -0.35 -27.89 2.53
CA GLU A 34 0.88 -28.69 2.46
C GLU A 34 1.73 -28.56 3.74
N PRO A 35 1.91 -29.63 4.53
CA PRO A 35 2.72 -29.56 5.76
C PRO A 35 4.19 -29.19 5.53
N ALA A 36 4.77 -29.52 4.37
CA ALA A 36 6.15 -29.14 4.07
C ALA A 36 6.34 -27.62 4.02
N ALA A 37 5.26 -26.84 3.75
CA ALA A 37 5.29 -25.38 3.86
C ALA A 37 5.46 -24.89 5.32
N ASP A 38 5.00 -25.67 6.32
CA ASP A 38 5.24 -25.38 7.74
C ASP A 38 6.74 -25.53 8.06
N ASP A 39 7.37 -26.60 7.56
CA ASP A 39 8.81 -26.86 7.74
C ASP A 39 9.66 -25.83 7.02
N ALA A 40 9.24 -25.39 5.82
CA ALA A 40 9.91 -24.31 5.11
C ALA A 40 9.85 -22.98 5.89
N ALA A 41 8.69 -22.62 6.46
CA ALA A 41 8.53 -21.44 7.28
C ALA A 41 9.42 -21.50 8.54
N LEU A 42 9.46 -22.66 9.22
CA LEU A 42 10.34 -22.89 10.37
C LEU A 42 11.82 -22.68 10.00
N ARG A 43 12.25 -23.30 8.90
CA ARG A 43 13.65 -23.22 8.43
C ARG A 43 14.03 -21.79 8.07
N LEU A 44 13.20 -21.09 7.29
CA LEU A 44 13.43 -19.71 6.90
C LEU A 44 13.55 -18.80 8.12
N ALA A 45 12.62 -18.88 9.07
CA ALA A 45 12.67 -18.10 10.28
C ALA A 45 13.94 -18.38 11.09
N THR A 46 14.27 -19.67 11.30
CA THR A 46 15.44 -20.07 12.10
C THR A 46 16.77 -19.64 11.46
N ASP A 47 16.91 -19.77 10.14
CA ASP A 47 18.17 -19.45 9.48
C ASP A 47 18.35 -17.94 9.30
N LEU A 48 17.28 -17.18 9.11
CA LEU A 48 17.32 -15.72 9.15
C LEU A 48 17.68 -15.19 10.54
N GLU A 49 17.12 -15.79 11.61
CA GLU A 49 17.48 -15.43 12.98
C GLU A 49 18.97 -15.68 13.26
N LYS A 50 19.51 -16.86 12.89
CA LYS A 50 20.95 -17.16 12.97
C LYS A 50 21.81 -16.19 12.17
N ALA A 51 21.32 -15.73 11.02
CA ALA A 51 21.98 -14.70 10.21
C ALA A 51 21.89 -13.29 10.82
N GLY A 52 21.14 -13.11 11.92
CA GLY A 52 20.90 -11.81 12.54
C GLY A 52 20.01 -10.90 11.69
N VAL A 53 19.12 -11.48 10.90
CA VAL A 53 18.17 -10.77 10.02
C VAL A 53 16.75 -11.03 10.51
N ARG A 54 15.98 -9.97 10.69
CA ARG A 54 14.55 -10.07 10.95
C ARG A 54 13.76 -9.76 9.69
N ALA A 55 12.83 -10.65 9.36
CA ALA A 55 11.88 -10.50 8.26
C ALA A 55 10.46 -10.23 8.79
N THR A 56 9.54 -9.91 7.90
CA THR A 56 8.10 -9.87 8.20
C THR A 56 7.43 -11.11 7.60
N PHE A 57 6.76 -11.90 8.42
CA PHE A 57 5.94 -13.02 7.97
C PHE A 57 4.46 -12.59 8.02
N LYS A 58 3.84 -12.43 6.85
CA LYS A 58 2.40 -12.17 6.75
C LYS A 58 1.68 -13.51 6.80
N VAL A 59 0.94 -13.76 7.86
CA VAL A 59 0.32 -15.06 8.14
C VAL A 59 -1.16 -15.00 7.84
N VAL A 60 -1.66 -15.99 7.10
CA VAL A 60 -3.11 -16.20 6.88
C VAL A 60 -3.75 -16.68 8.20
N GLY A 61 -4.95 -16.17 8.51
CA GLY A 61 -5.66 -16.56 9.75
C GLY A 61 -5.86 -18.07 9.87
N GLU A 62 -6.31 -18.73 8.81
CA GLU A 62 -6.43 -20.19 8.77
C GLU A 62 -5.08 -20.90 8.93
N LYS A 63 -4.01 -20.37 8.33
CA LYS A 63 -2.66 -20.93 8.52
C LYS A 63 -2.25 -20.91 9.98
N ALA A 64 -2.51 -19.83 10.71
CA ALA A 64 -2.21 -19.74 12.13
C ALA A 64 -2.95 -20.82 12.93
N ARG A 65 -4.26 -21.02 12.68
CA ARG A 65 -5.08 -22.05 13.31
C ARG A 65 -4.60 -23.47 12.96
N VAL A 66 -4.22 -23.70 11.71
CA VAL A 66 -3.71 -25.00 11.27
C VAL A 66 -2.36 -25.33 11.93
N LEU A 67 -1.47 -24.36 12.10
CA LEU A 67 -0.22 -24.55 12.85
C LEU A 67 -0.51 -24.96 14.30
N GLU A 68 -1.46 -24.30 14.96
CA GLU A 68 -1.89 -24.66 16.33
C GLU A 68 -2.51 -26.08 16.35
N ALA A 69 -3.44 -26.39 15.46
CA ALA A 69 -4.10 -27.69 15.39
C ALA A 69 -3.14 -28.84 15.07
N ARG A 70 -2.09 -28.60 14.29
CA ARG A 70 -1.02 -29.56 14.00
C ARG A 70 0.00 -29.69 15.13
N GLY A 71 -0.13 -28.92 16.21
CA GLY A 71 0.84 -28.90 17.31
C GLY A 71 2.19 -28.28 16.95
N ARG A 72 2.26 -27.44 15.90
CA ARG A 72 3.51 -26.83 15.40
C ARG A 72 3.93 -25.60 16.23
N ALA A 73 4.01 -25.81 17.55
CA ALA A 73 4.52 -24.79 18.46
C ALA A 73 5.97 -24.36 18.15
N ASP A 74 6.74 -25.22 17.51
CA ASP A 74 8.09 -24.92 17.00
C ASP A 74 8.04 -23.81 15.92
N VAL A 75 7.16 -23.93 14.92
CA VAL A 75 6.95 -22.94 13.86
C VAL A 75 6.46 -21.62 14.44
N ILE A 76 5.43 -21.67 15.29
CA ILE A 76 4.86 -20.47 15.93
C ILE A 76 5.95 -19.72 16.70
N ARG A 77 6.77 -20.41 17.50
CA ARG A 77 7.88 -19.78 18.24
C ARG A 77 8.93 -19.17 17.32
N ALA A 78 9.32 -19.87 16.24
CA ALA A 78 10.31 -19.35 15.30
C ALA A 78 9.81 -18.10 14.59
N LEU A 79 8.57 -18.12 14.08
CA LEU A 79 7.96 -16.95 13.44
C LEU A 79 7.82 -15.77 14.40
N SER A 80 7.54 -16.02 15.69
CA SER A 80 7.42 -14.97 16.73
C SER A 80 8.75 -14.26 17.04
N GLN A 81 9.89 -14.78 16.59
CA GLN A 81 11.17 -14.05 16.67
C GLN A 81 11.31 -12.99 15.57
N HIS A 82 10.42 -12.99 14.60
CA HIS A 82 10.33 -12.05 13.49
C HIS A 82 9.15 -11.10 13.68
N ASP A 83 8.86 -10.31 12.67
CA ASP A 83 7.67 -9.47 12.66
C ASP A 83 6.50 -10.22 12.02
N ILE A 84 5.31 -10.08 12.59
CA ILE A 84 4.09 -10.73 12.12
C ILE A 84 3.20 -9.69 11.45
N GLY A 85 2.88 -9.95 10.17
CA GLY A 85 1.84 -9.31 9.39
C GLY A 85 0.61 -10.21 9.25
N TYR A 86 -0.40 -9.71 8.56
CA TYR A 86 -1.67 -10.40 8.28
C TYR A 86 -1.87 -10.57 6.76
N HIS A 87 -2.34 -11.76 6.35
CA HIS A 87 -2.50 -12.11 4.93
C HIS A 87 -3.89 -12.70 4.63
N ALA A 88 -4.94 -11.99 5.03
CA ALA A 88 -6.35 -12.38 4.98
C ALA A 88 -6.74 -13.56 5.90
N GLU A 89 -8.06 -13.77 6.05
CA GLU A 89 -8.64 -14.81 6.91
C GLU A 89 -8.40 -16.21 6.34
N ASN A 90 -8.77 -16.42 5.08
CA ASN A 90 -8.72 -17.73 4.41
C ASN A 90 -7.96 -17.68 3.08
N HIS A 91 -7.35 -16.57 2.75
CA HIS A 91 -6.66 -16.33 1.48
C HIS A 91 -7.60 -16.49 0.27
N SER A 92 -7.55 -17.65 -0.40
CA SER A 92 -8.16 -17.89 -1.72
C SER A 92 -9.49 -18.64 -1.67
N ILE A 93 -10.03 -18.96 -0.47
CA ILE A 93 -11.38 -19.56 -0.40
C ILE A 93 -12.39 -18.55 -0.94
N PRO A 94 -13.17 -18.91 -1.99
CA PRO A 94 -14.12 -17.99 -2.60
C PRO A 94 -15.29 -17.61 -1.67
N PRO A 95 -15.78 -16.35 -1.75
CA PRO A 95 -15.26 -15.26 -2.58
C PRO A 95 -14.04 -14.58 -1.94
N SER A 96 -13.00 -14.32 -2.75
CA SER A 96 -11.82 -13.55 -2.29
C SER A 96 -12.16 -12.07 -2.06
N PRO A 97 -11.32 -11.29 -1.35
CA PRO A 97 -11.61 -9.90 -0.98
C PRO A 97 -12.09 -9.03 -2.14
N ALA A 98 -11.39 -9.02 -3.28
CA ALA A 98 -11.82 -8.22 -4.42
C ALA A 98 -13.22 -8.61 -4.93
N VAL A 99 -13.52 -9.91 -4.93
CA VAL A 99 -14.80 -10.42 -5.45
C VAL A 99 -15.98 -9.98 -4.59
N TYR A 100 -15.88 -10.09 -3.26
CA TYR A 100 -17.00 -9.68 -2.41
C TYR A 100 -17.05 -8.16 -2.18
N LEU A 101 -15.95 -7.43 -2.36
CA LEU A 101 -15.92 -5.97 -2.22
C LEU A 101 -16.45 -5.24 -3.45
N GLN A 102 -16.28 -5.82 -4.65
CA GLN A 102 -16.65 -5.17 -5.91
C GLN A 102 -18.08 -4.62 -5.96
N PRO A 103 -19.13 -5.34 -5.53
CA PRO A 103 -20.50 -4.85 -5.58
C PRO A 103 -20.85 -3.84 -4.47
N LEU A 104 -19.96 -3.62 -3.52
CA LEU A 104 -20.24 -2.86 -2.32
C LEU A 104 -19.68 -1.44 -2.38
N GLY A 105 -20.43 -0.48 -1.81
CA GLY A 105 -19.94 0.88 -1.60
C GLY A 105 -18.79 0.94 -0.60
N LEU A 106 -18.18 2.12 -0.45
CA LEU A 106 -16.97 2.32 0.38
C LEU A 106 -17.16 1.84 1.84
N LEU A 107 -18.23 2.31 2.49
CA LEU A 107 -18.45 2.02 3.92
C LEU A 107 -19.04 0.63 4.16
N GLU A 108 -19.93 0.20 3.28
CA GLU A 108 -20.51 -1.13 3.31
C GLU A 108 -19.42 -2.20 3.09
N GLY A 109 -18.58 -2.01 2.08
CA GLY A 109 -17.43 -2.88 1.82
C GLY A 109 -16.43 -2.90 2.97
N ALA A 110 -16.18 -1.76 3.62
CA ALA A 110 -15.32 -1.72 4.80
C ALA A 110 -15.92 -2.52 5.98
N ALA A 111 -17.23 -2.43 6.19
CA ALA A 111 -17.91 -3.21 7.23
C ALA A 111 -17.87 -4.70 6.91
N GLU A 112 -18.12 -5.09 5.65
CA GLU A 112 -18.08 -6.49 5.22
C GLU A 112 -16.67 -7.06 5.30
N PHE A 113 -15.65 -6.32 4.89
CA PHE A 113 -14.25 -6.73 5.07
C PHE A 113 -13.93 -6.95 6.54
N GLN A 114 -14.27 -6.00 7.41
CA GLN A 114 -14.05 -6.15 8.85
C GLN A 114 -14.76 -7.38 9.42
N ARG A 115 -16.00 -7.63 9.02
CA ARG A 115 -16.78 -8.80 9.45
C ARG A 115 -16.13 -10.12 9.04
N ARG A 116 -15.50 -10.19 7.85
CA ARG A 116 -14.83 -11.41 7.38
C ARG A 116 -13.46 -11.61 7.99
N GLU A 117 -12.72 -10.53 8.18
CA GLU A 117 -11.28 -10.58 8.50
C GLU A 117 -10.96 -10.48 10.00
N HIS A 118 -11.91 -10.00 10.85
CA HIS A 118 -11.63 -9.78 12.28
C HIS A 118 -11.16 -11.05 13.00
N ARG A 119 -11.76 -12.20 12.68
CA ARG A 119 -11.40 -13.49 13.29
C ARG A 119 -9.94 -13.85 13.06
N GLY A 120 -9.44 -13.71 11.81
CA GLY A 120 -8.05 -13.99 11.49
C GLY A 120 -7.09 -13.08 12.25
N VAL A 121 -7.42 -11.79 12.34
CA VAL A 121 -6.62 -10.82 13.11
C VAL A 121 -6.62 -11.18 14.60
N ASP A 122 -7.76 -11.60 15.17
CA ASP A 122 -7.86 -11.98 16.57
C ASP A 122 -7.13 -13.32 16.86
N ASP A 123 -7.18 -14.27 15.93
CA ASP A 123 -6.38 -15.50 16.02
C ASP A 123 -4.87 -15.23 15.95
N ILE A 124 -4.42 -14.33 15.07
CA ILE A 124 -3.02 -13.89 15.04
C ILE A 124 -2.63 -13.27 16.39
N ARG A 125 -3.45 -12.39 16.95
CA ARG A 125 -3.21 -11.79 18.28
C ARG A 125 -3.10 -12.83 19.38
N ARG A 126 -3.99 -13.81 19.38
CA ARG A 126 -4.03 -14.88 20.37
C ARG A 126 -2.83 -15.82 20.24
N ILE A 127 -2.51 -16.26 19.01
CA ILE A 127 -1.49 -17.29 18.75
C ILE A 127 -0.08 -16.72 18.86
N PHE A 128 0.16 -15.53 18.29
CA PHE A 128 1.49 -14.89 18.26
C PHE A 128 1.68 -13.82 19.33
N GLY A 129 0.63 -13.47 20.10
CA GLY A 129 0.71 -12.48 21.18
C GLY A 129 0.90 -11.03 20.71
N ILE A 130 0.66 -10.72 19.43
CA ILE A 130 0.96 -9.41 18.86
C ILE A 130 -0.09 -8.99 17.81
N THR A 131 -0.40 -7.68 17.75
CA THR A 131 -1.19 -7.14 16.64
C THR A 131 -0.33 -7.12 15.36
N PRO A 132 -0.87 -7.59 14.22
CA PRO A 132 -0.16 -7.55 12.95
C PRO A 132 0.36 -6.14 12.60
N SER A 133 1.57 -6.05 12.09
CA SER A 133 2.21 -4.78 11.73
C SER A 133 1.78 -4.25 10.35
N CYS A 134 1.35 -5.14 9.47
CA CYS A 134 0.92 -4.84 8.12
C CYS A 134 -0.12 -5.86 7.64
N TYR A 135 -0.77 -5.50 6.55
CA TYR A 135 -1.62 -6.40 5.78
C TYR A 135 -1.06 -6.56 4.37
N GLY A 136 -1.19 -7.77 3.82
CA GLY A 136 -1.02 -8.07 2.40
C GLY A 136 -2.27 -8.75 1.85
N GLN A 137 -2.62 -8.44 0.62
CA GLN A 137 -3.80 -9.02 -0.04
C GLN A 137 -3.52 -10.44 -0.54
N PRO A 138 -4.50 -11.34 -0.58
CA PRO A 138 -4.32 -12.64 -1.22
C PRO A 138 -4.22 -12.48 -2.75
N GLY A 139 -3.08 -12.86 -3.34
CA GLY A 139 -2.81 -12.69 -4.76
C GLY A 139 -3.00 -11.25 -5.21
N SER A 140 -3.79 -11.01 -6.26
CA SER A 140 -4.13 -9.66 -6.72
C SER A 140 -5.47 -9.13 -6.18
N SER A 141 -5.99 -9.68 -5.06
CA SER A 141 -7.35 -9.43 -4.54
C SER A 141 -7.46 -8.15 -3.72
N TRP A 142 -7.19 -7.01 -4.34
CA TRP A 142 -7.20 -5.68 -3.73
C TRP A 142 -8.59 -5.04 -3.73
N GLY A 143 -8.86 -4.22 -2.70
CA GLY A 143 -10.02 -3.34 -2.64
C GLY A 143 -9.79 -2.18 -1.67
N PRO A 144 -10.05 -0.91 -2.06
CA PRO A 144 -9.76 0.26 -1.21
C PRO A 144 -10.59 0.28 0.07
N GLN A 145 -11.75 -0.37 0.10
CA GLN A 145 -12.60 -0.49 1.29
C GLN A 145 -11.87 -1.16 2.46
N SER A 146 -10.93 -2.08 2.17
CA SER A 146 -10.12 -2.76 3.19
C SER A 146 -9.34 -1.81 4.08
N ASN A 147 -8.89 -0.66 3.55
CA ASN A 147 -8.08 0.30 4.32
C ASN A 147 -8.80 0.84 5.56
N ILE A 148 -10.10 1.14 5.44
CA ILE A 148 -10.91 1.63 6.58
C ILE A 148 -10.99 0.54 7.64
N ALA A 149 -11.24 -0.70 7.25
CA ALA A 149 -11.36 -1.83 8.17
C ALA A 149 -10.01 -2.16 8.83
N LEU A 150 -8.92 -2.19 8.08
CA LEU A 150 -7.57 -2.47 8.59
C LEU A 150 -7.13 -1.43 9.63
N ARG A 151 -7.40 -0.15 9.39
CA ARG A 151 -7.14 0.91 10.39
C ARG A 151 -7.95 0.69 11.68
N ARG A 152 -9.22 0.28 11.57
CA ARG A 152 -10.07 -0.06 12.74
C ARG A 152 -9.56 -1.30 13.49
N LEU A 153 -8.96 -2.24 12.78
CA LEU A 153 -8.31 -3.42 13.34
C LEU A 153 -6.91 -3.12 13.91
N GLY A 154 -6.42 -1.87 13.80
CA GLY A 154 -5.13 -1.46 14.34
C GLY A 154 -3.93 -1.86 13.49
N ILE A 155 -4.13 -2.17 12.20
CA ILE A 155 -3.09 -2.52 11.24
C ILE A 155 -2.68 -1.26 10.46
N PRO A 156 -1.46 -0.73 10.65
CA PRO A 156 -1.10 0.60 10.16
C PRO A 156 -0.55 0.66 8.73
N ALA A 157 -0.08 -0.48 8.19
CA ALA A 157 0.61 -0.53 6.91
C ALA A 157 -0.01 -1.56 5.95
N TYR A 158 0.09 -1.26 4.66
CA TYR A 158 -0.24 -2.17 3.57
C TYR A 158 1.06 -2.54 2.86
N MET A 159 1.46 -3.80 2.90
CA MET A 159 2.71 -4.27 2.32
C MET A 159 2.47 -5.49 1.45
N ASP A 160 2.56 -5.30 0.16
CA ASP A 160 2.37 -6.34 -0.84
C ASP A 160 2.96 -5.92 -2.20
N GLU A 161 2.79 -6.75 -3.20
CA GLU A 161 3.10 -6.42 -4.59
C GLU A 161 1.81 -6.44 -5.42
N GLY A 162 1.61 -5.40 -6.22
CA GLY A 162 0.43 -5.26 -7.06
C GLY A 162 0.49 -4.03 -7.93
N SER A 163 -0.47 -3.87 -8.84
CA SER A 163 -0.50 -2.77 -9.81
C SER A 163 -1.73 -1.87 -9.70
N GLN A 164 -2.60 -2.10 -8.71
CA GLN A 164 -3.87 -1.37 -8.58
C GLN A 164 -3.69 0.10 -8.24
N VAL A 165 -2.72 0.39 -7.38
CA VAL A 165 -2.34 1.75 -6.97
C VAL A 165 -0.81 1.83 -6.83
N GLY A 166 -0.22 2.98 -7.11
CA GLY A 166 1.21 3.17 -6.95
C GLY A 166 1.60 4.64 -7.01
N TYR A 167 2.78 4.97 -6.50
CA TYR A 167 3.33 6.32 -6.57
C TYR A 167 4.82 6.27 -6.88
N GLU A 168 5.20 6.50 -8.14
CA GLU A 168 6.58 6.69 -8.60
C GLU A 168 7.61 5.65 -8.09
N ASN A 169 7.18 4.38 -7.96
CA ASN A 169 7.99 3.27 -7.45
C ASN A 169 8.58 3.50 -6.05
N GLN A 170 7.85 4.21 -5.19
CA GLN A 170 8.26 4.48 -3.81
C GLN A 170 7.08 4.28 -2.84
N PRO A 171 7.33 4.14 -1.54
CA PRO A 171 6.27 4.10 -0.52
C PRO A 171 5.42 5.38 -0.52
N PHE A 172 4.14 5.23 -0.21
CA PHE A 172 3.19 6.33 -0.24
C PHE A 172 2.11 6.18 0.84
N TRP A 173 1.47 7.27 1.17
CA TRP A 173 0.27 7.28 1.99
C TRP A 173 -0.98 7.22 1.11
N TYR A 174 -1.90 6.33 1.47
CA TYR A 174 -3.17 6.17 0.77
C TYR A 174 -4.24 5.75 1.78
N MET A 175 -5.34 6.49 1.84
CA MET A 175 -6.42 6.25 2.81
C MET A 175 -5.92 6.13 4.26
N GLY A 176 -4.92 6.94 4.66
CA GLY A 176 -4.33 6.95 6.01
C GLY A 176 -3.47 5.74 6.37
N MET A 177 -3.18 4.87 5.43
CA MET A 177 -2.26 3.75 5.60
C MET A 177 -0.96 3.99 4.85
N LEU A 178 0.13 3.51 5.41
CA LEU A 178 1.42 3.50 4.73
C LEU A 178 1.50 2.30 3.79
N TYR A 179 1.67 2.57 2.50
CA TYR A 179 1.81 1.56 1.46
C TYR A 179 3.28 1.34 1.11
N VAL A 180 3.73 0.10 1.22
CA VAL A 180 4.92 -0.43 0.56
C VAL A 180 4.40 -1.39 -0.51
N PHE A 181 4.13 -0.83 -1.70
CA PHE A 181 3.34 -1.48 -2.72
C PHE A 181 3.73 -0.94 -4.09
N ASN A 182 3.88 -1.82 -5.08
CA ASN A 182 4.26 -1.43 -6.45
C ASN A 182 5.56 -0.61 -6.50
N LEU A 183 6.64 -1.14 -5.91
CA LEU A 183 7.94 -0.45 -5.92
C LEU A 183 8.71 -0.60 -7.24
N GLY A 184 8.17 -1.31 -8.22
CA GLY A 184 8.73 -1.47 -9.55
C GLY A 184 10.19 -1.99 -9.51
N PRO A 185 11.18 -1.21 -10.01
CA PRO A 185 12.58 -1.65 -10.06
C PRO A 185 13.20 -1.86 -8.67
N ASN A 186 12.58 -1.39 -7.61
CA ASN A 186 13.02 -1.59 -6.22
C ASN A 186 12.43 -2.86 -5.58
N THR A 187 11.67 -3.66 -6.35
CA THR A 187 11.24 -5.01 -5.99
C THR A 187 12.25 -6.00 -6.56
N ILE A 188 13.09 -6.59 -5.71
CA ILE A 188 14.18 -7.47 -6.16
C ILE A 188 13.92 -8.90 -5.67
N ARG A 189 13.89 -9.84 -6.60
CA ARG A 189 13.82 -11.28 -6.29
C ARG A 189 14.94 -12.02 -7.00
N ALA A 190 15.60 -12.95 -6.31
CA ALA A 190 16.47 -13.95 -6.91
C ALA A 190 15.60 -15.10 -7.49
N ASP A 191 16.04 -15.71 -8.58
CA ASP A 191 15.40 -16.91 -9.13
C ASP A 191 15.77 -18.12 -8.27
N LEU A 192 14.82 -18.64 -7.51
CA LEU A 192 15.05 -19.80 -6.61
C LEU A 192 15.37 -21.11 -7.34
N ASN A 193 15.15 -21.15 -8.65
CA ASN A 193 15.36 -22.37 -9.47
C ASN A 193 16.72 -22.39 -10.15
N ASP A 194 17.37 -21.25 -10.30
CA ASP A 194 18.59 -21.11 -11.11
C ASP A 194 19.66 -20.28 -10.39
N PRO A 195 20.65 -20.95 -9.75
CA PRO A 195 21.71 -20.25 -9.04
C PRO A 195 22.63 -19.42 -9.97
N SER A 196 22.66 -19.73 -11.27
CA SER A 196 23.46 -18.98 -12.25
C SER A 196 22.95 -17.55 -12.45
N LYS A 197 21.69 -17.28 -12.09
CA LYS A 197 21.06 -15.94 -12.14
C LYS A 197 21.28 -15.09 -10.89
N LEU A 198 21.86 -15.65 -9.84
CA LEU A 198 22.08 -14.93 -8.58
C LEU A 198 22.97 -13.67 -8.74
N PRO A 199 24.07 -13.68 -9.55
CA PRO A 199 24.85 -12.47 -9.81
C PRO A 199 24.01 -11.34 -10.47
N ALA A 200 23.05 -11.69 -11.32
CA ALA A 200 22.16 -10.69 -11.93
C ALA A 200 21.19 -10.11 -10.88
N ALA A 201 20.76 -10.89 -9.87
CA ALA A 201 19.96 -10.38 -8.75
C ALA A 201 20.77 -9.43 -7.86
N TYR A 202 22.04 -9.75 -7.57
CA TYR A 202 22.95 -8.85 -6.87
C TYR A 202 23.10 -7.52 -7.61
N LYS A 203 23.37 -7.58 -8.92
CA LYS A 203 23.50 -6.36 -9.72
C LYS A 203 22.25 -5.50 -9.69
N ARG A 204 21.05 -6.08 -9.84
CA ARG A 204 19.79 -5.33 -9.75
C ARG A 204 19.62 -4.67 -8.38
N PHE A 205 20.01 -5.36 -7.31
CA PHE A 205 19.97 -4.81 -5.95
C PHE A 205 20.94 -3.63 -5.80
N ASP A 206 22.18 -3.79 -6.25
CA ASP A 206 23.22 -2.74 -6.18
C ASP A 206 22.83 -1.51 -7.03
N ASP A 207 22.26 -1.72 -8.21
CA ASP A 207 21.73 -0.65 -9.08
C ASP A 207 20.56 0.09 -8.39
N ALA A 208 19.65 -0.63 -7.71
CA ALA A 208 18.55 -0.04 -6.95
C ALA A 208 19.06 0.78 -5.76
N VAL A 209 20.05 0.26 -5.03
CA VAL A 209 20.71 0.99 -3.92
C VAL A 209 21.36 2.28 -4.45
N ALA A 210 22.11 2.21 -5.53
CA ALA A 210 22.74 3.38 -6.13
C ALA A 210 21.70 4.42 -6.60
N GLY A 211 20.63 3.96 -7.28
CA GLY A 211 19.55 4.82 -7.75
C GLY A 211 18.77 5.52 -6.63
N LEU A 212 18.50 4.81 -5.54
CA LEU A 212 17.83 5.39 -4.37
C LEU A 212 18.75 6.34 -3.60
N ARG A 213 20.04 6.01 -3.47
CA ARG A 213 21.02 6.89 -2.83
C ARG A 213 21.12 8.22 -3.56
N ALA A 214 21.12 8.21 -4.89
CA ALA A 214 21.13 9.44 -5.70
C ALA A 214 19.87 10.30 -5.50
N LYS A 215 18.76 9.71 -5.05
CA LYS A 215 17.48 10.39 -4.74
C LYS A 215 17.32 10.79 -3.25
N GLY A 216 18.36 10.57 -2.43
CA GLY A 216 18.32 10.89 -1.00
C GLY A 216 17.79 9.78 -0.10
N GLY A 217 17.61 8.57 -0.60
CA GLY A 217 17.18 7.39 0.15
C GLY A 217 15.93 6.72 -0.39
N GLY A 218 15.52 5.63 0.23
CA GLY A 218 14.32 4.92 -0.18
C GLY A 218 14.22 3.51 0.40
N VAL A 219 13.32 2.73 -0.19
CA VAL A 219 13.01 1.36 0.23
C VAL A 219 13.20 0.40 -0.94
N ILE A 220 13.86 -0.70 -0.66
CA ILE A 220 13.92 -1.89 -1.52
C ILE A 220 13.23 -3.02 -0.77
N HIS A 221 12.49 -3.86 -1.46
CA HIS A 221 11.94 -5.06 -0.86
C HIS A 221 12.17 -6.32 -1.69
N THR A 222 12.16 -7.43 -0.97
CA THR A 222 12.17 -8.79 -1.51
C THR A 222 11.07 -9.58 -0.85
N TYR A 223 10.34 -10.37 -1.62
CA TYR A 223 9.31 -11.23 -1.06
C TYR A 223 9.35 -12.63 -1.66
N TYR A 224 8.90 -13.58 -0.86
CA TYR A 224 8.68 -14.97 -1.24
C TYR A 224 7.55 -15.57 -0.42
N HIS A 225 7.19 -16.80 -0.75
CA HIS A 225 6.26 -17.62 0.01
C HIS A 225 7.02 -18.84 0.52
N PRO A 226 6.89 -19.27 1.79
CA PRO A 226 7.52 -20.50 2.26
C PRO A 226 7.24 -21.69 1.37
N THR A 227 6.03 -21.77 0.80
CA THR A 227 5.66 -22.82 -0.14
C THR A 227 6.54 -22.87 -1.40
N GLU A 228 7.04 -21.73 -1.90
CA GLU A 228 7.95 -21.67 -3.06
C GLU A 228 9.25 -22.44 -2.86
N PHE A 229 9.66 -22.69 -1.63
CA PHE A 229 10.90 -23.44 -1.30
C PHE A 229 10.70 -24.95 -1.34
N VAL A 230 9.47 -25.43 -1.29
CA VAL A 230 9.17 -26.87 -1.17
C VAL A 230 8.20 -27.39 -2.22
N THR A 231 7.49 -26.51 -2.97
CA THR A 231 6.55 -26.89 -4.02
C THR A 231 6.93 -26.29 -5.38
N THR A 232 6.44 -26.91 -6.46
CA THR A 232 6.65 -26.43 -7.84
C THR A 232 5.44 -25.69 -8.39
N GLU A 233 4.36 -25.62 -7.63
CA GLU A 233 3.11 -24.94 -7.99
C GLU A 233 2.48 -24.31 -6.74
N PHE A 234 1.67 -23.28 -6.93
CA PHE A 234 0.98 -22.62 -5.82
C PHE A 234 -0.26 -23.41 -5.40
N TRP A 235 -0.39 -23.62 -4.11
CA TRP A 235 -1.45 -24.38 -3.45
C TRP A 235 -2.86 -23.85 -3.76
N ASP A 236 -3.00 -22.53 -3.87
CA ASP A 236 -4.26 -21.85 -4.14
C ASP A 236 -4.69 -21.99 -5.62
N ALA A 237 -3.74 -21.91 -6.56
CA ALA A 237 -3.99 -22.15 -7.97
C ALA A 237 -4.42 -23.62 -8.22
N VAL A 238 -3.94 -24.57 -7.42
CA VAL A 238 -4.36 -25.99 -7.47
C VAL A 238 -5.78 -26.17 -6.91
N ASN A 239 -6.11 -25.47 -5.83
CA ASN A 239 -7.35 -25.72 -5.10
C ASN A 239 -8.51 -24.79 -5.46
N PHE A 240 -8.23 -23.55 -5.85
CA PHE A 240 -9.25 -22.51 -6.09
C PHE A 240 -9.14 -21.86 -7.48
N PRO A 241 -8.80 -22.62 -8.55
CA PRO A 241 -8.62 -22.04 -9.86
C PRO A 241 -9.92 -21.35 -10.32
N ARG A 242 -9.80 -20.12 -10.82
CA ARG A 242 -10.93 -19.32 -11.33
C ARG A 242 -12.06 -19.12 -10.30
N GLY A 243 -11.69 -19.00 -9.02
CA GLY A 243 -12.65 -18.81 -7.95
C GLY A 243 -13.57 -19.99 -7.68
N ARG A 244 -13.19 -21.21 -8.11
CA ARG A 244 -13.97 -22.42 -7.83
C ARG A 244 -13.82 -22.81 -6.37
N TYR A 245 -14.95 -23.03 -5.69
CA TYR A 245 -14.96 -23.55 -4.34
C TYR A 245 -14.58 -25.04 -4.34
N ARG A 246 -13.76 -25.44 -3.38
CA ARG A 246 -13.45 -26.83 -3.08
C ARG A 246 -13.63 -27.05 -1.58
N ALA A 247 -14.29 -28.16 -1.20
CA ALA A 247 -14.43 -28.52 0.21
C ALA A 247 -13.07 -28.90 0.81
N ALA A 248 -12.87 -28.65 2.10
CA ALA A 248 -11.60 -28.93 2.76
C ALA A 248 -11.20 -30.41 2.73
N SER A 249 -12.19 -31.34 2.71
CA SER A 249 -11.96 -32.79 2.51
C SER A 249 -11.32 -33.14 1.17
N ASP A 250 -11.48 -32.26 0.17
CA ASP A 250 -11.10 -32.51 -1.22
C ASP A 250 -9.83 -31.74 -1.61
N TYR A 251 -9.19 -31.03 -0.66
CA TYR A 251 -7.98 -30.27 -0.93
C TYR A 251 -6.87 -31.17 -1.46
N GLN A 252 -6.22 -30.70 -2.53
CA GLN A 252 -5.09 -31.35 -3.15
C GLN A 252 -3.80 -30.68 -2.71
N ARG A 253 -2.82 -31.50 -2.34
CA ARG A 253 -1.48 -31.01 -2.03
C ARG A 253 -0.77 -30.62 -3.31
N PRO A 254 -0.10 -29.46 -3.37
CA PRO A 254 0.73 -29.08 -4.50
C PRO A 254 1.91 -30.05 -4.64
N LYS A 255 2.43 -30.16 -5.87
CA LYS A 255 3.57 -31.01 -6.18
C LYS A 255 4.83 -30.52 -5.47
N LEU A 256 5.47 -31.42 -4.73
CA LEU A 256 6.72 -31.11 -4.02
C LEU A 256 7.91 -30.98 -4.98
N ARG A 257 8.86 -30.12 -4.62
CA ARG A 257 10.21 -30.09 -5.18
C ARG A 257 10.99 -31.34 -4.75
N THR A 258 12.07 -31.66 -5.47
CA THR A 258 13.06 -32.58 -4.93
C THR A 258 13.77 -31.93 -3.75
N ARG A 259 14.38 -32.75 -2.89
CA ARG A 259 15.15 -32.27 -1.76
C ARG A 259 16.29 -31.34 -2.21
N GLU A 260 16.99 -31.72 -3.28
CA GLU A 260 18.12 -30.96 -3.84
C GLU A 260 17.65 -29.58 -4.34
N ALA A 261 16.48 -29.52 -5.02
CA ALA A 261 15.91 -28.27 -5.50
C ALA A 261 15.44 -27.36 -4.35
N SER A 262 14.88 -27.94 -3.27
CA SER A 262 14.52 -27.21 -2.05
C SER A 262 15.75 -26.64 -1.33
N GLU A 263 16.81 -27.45 -1.19
CA GLU A 263 18.08 -27.02 -0.62
C GLU A 263 18.75 -25.90 -1.44
N GLN A 264 18.68 -26.01 -2.78
CA GLN A 264 19.20 -24.98 -3.68
C GLN A 264 18.42 -23.66 -3.52
N ALA A 265 17.08 -23.70 -3.54
CA ALA A 265 16.24 -22.53 -3.36
C ALA A 265 16.58 -21.81 -2.05
N HIS A 266 16.76 -22.56 -0.97
CA HIS A 266 17.12 -22.02 0.33
C HIS A 266 18.49 -21.36 0.31
N ARG A 267 19.52 -22.02 -0.27
CA ARG A 267 20.87 -21.42 -0.41
C ARG A 267 20.85 -20.13 -1.19
N ILE A 268 20.14 -20.10 -2.35
CA ILE A 268 20.02 -18.90 -3.18
C ILE A 268 19.49 -17.71 -2.35
N LEU A 269 18.42 -17.93 -1.57
CA LEU A 269 17.90 -16.86 -0.72
C LEU A 269 18.91 -16.41 0.33
N MET A 270 19.54 -17.35 1.04
CA MET A 270 20.48 -17.00 2.12
C MET A 270 21.73 -16.28 1.59
N ASP A 271 22.22 -16.66 0.40
CA ASP A 271 23.33 -15.97 -0.28
C ASP A 271 22.91 -14.55 -0.70
N PHE A 272 21.67 -14.39 -1.20
CA PHE A 272 21.14 -13.06 -1.52
C PHE A 272 21.01 -12.19 -0.27
N VAL A 273 20.48 -12.72 0.83
CA VAL A 273 20.38 -12.03 2.12
C VAL A 273 21.76 -11.64 2.67
N ALA A 274 22.76 -12.50 2.51
CA ALA A 274 24.13 -12.19 2.91
C ALA A 274 24.70 -11.01 2.11
N HIS A 275 24.47 -10.96 0.80
CA HIS A 275 24.85 -9.82 -0.05
C HIS A 275 24.18 -8.51 0.40
N VAL A 276 22.87 -8.53 0.64
CA VAL A 276 22.13 -7.37 1.17
C VAL A 276 22.71 -6.89 2.49
N LYS A 277 22.96 -7.82 3.43
CA LYS A 277 23.50 -7.52 4.76
C LYS A 277 24.90 -6.90 4.72
N GLN A 278 25.72 -7.29 3.74
CA GLN A 278 27.08 -6.78 3.56
C GLN A 278 27.14 -5.45 2.80
N THR A 279 26.03 -5.02 2.18
CA THR A 279 26.00 -3.78 1.37
C THR A 279 26.02 -2.54 2.28
N PRO A 280 27.05 -1.68 2.17
CA PRO A 280 27.18 -0.52 3.05
C PRO A 280 26.00 0.46 2.93
N GLY A 281 25.54 0.99 4.06
CA GLY A 281 24.47 2.00 4.11
C GLY A 281 23.06 1.44 3.89
N VAL A 282 22.89 0.12 3.80
CA VAL A 282 21.59 -0.55 3.77
C VAL A 282 21.22 -1.00 5.19
N THR A 283 20.01 -0.65 5.61
CA THR A 283 19.46 -1.05 6.91
C THR A 283 18.29 -2.00 6.70
N ILE A 284 18.39 -3.22 7.19
CA ILE A 284 17.32 -4.21 7.13
C ILE A 284 16.29 -3.87 8.21
N ILE A 285 15.04 -3.70 7.82
CA ILE A 285 13.92 -3.39 8.72
C ILE A 285 12.75 -4.34 8.48
N THR A 286 11.82 -4.37 9.44
CA THR A 286 10.53 -5.06 9.30
C THR A 286 9.39 -4.06 9.09
N ALA A 287 8.22 -4.54 8.69
CA ALA A 287 7.04 -3.70 8.52
C ALA A 287 6.67 -2.92 9.80
N ARG A 288 6.91 -3.50 10.98
CA ARG A 288 6.69 -2.86 12.29
C ARG A 288 7.54 -1.59 12.50
N GLN A 289 8.65 -1.48 11.80
CA GLN A 289 9.55 -0.32 11.91
C GLN A 289 9.18 0.80 10.92
N LEU A 290 8.34 0.54 9.91
CA LEU A 290 7.94 1.52 8.90
C LEU A 290 7.44 2.86 9.48
N PRO A 291 6.56 2.90 10.51
CA PRO A 291 6.13 4.18 11.10
C PRO A 291 7.25 4.98 11.77
N LYS A 292 8.37 4.32 12.09
CA LYS A 292 9.53 5.01 12.69
C LYS A 292 10.43 5.65 11.64
N VAL A 293 10.46 5.14 10.42
CA VAL A 293 11.34 5.62 9.34
C VAL A 293 10.65 6.61 8.41
N PHE A 294 9.31 6.64 8.38
CA PHE A 294 8.55 7.60 7.58
C PHE A 294 7.96 8.72 8.44
N GLU A 295 7.90 9.93 7.87
CA GLU A 295 7.24 11.07 8.49
C GLU A 295 5.73 10.81 8.66
N ASP A 296 5.13 11.50 9.63
CA ASP A 296 3.67 11.55 9.78
C ASP A 296 3.05 12.13 8.49
N PRO A 297 1.94 11.52 7.99
CA PRO A 297 1.29 11.99 6.78
C PRO A 297 0.69 13.41 6.87
N ASN A 298 0.58 13.97 8.07
CA ASN A 298 -0.03 15.29 8.28
C ASN A 298 0.95 16.43 7.92
N THR A 299 0.89 16.88 6.68
CA THR A 299 1.75 17.95 6.15
C THR A 299 1.05 19.31 6.21
N ALA A 300 1.77 20.34 6.70
CA ALA A 300 1.30 21.71 6.57
C ALA A 300 1.33 22.15 5.10
N VAL A 301 0.29 22.86 4.66
CA VAL A 301 0.12 23.33 3.28
C VAL A 301 0.18 24.85 3.26
N ASP A 302 1.04 25.39 2.39
CA ASP A 302 1.05 26.84 2.10
C ASP A 302 -0.10 27.17 1.14
N VAL A 303 -1.18 27.71 1.70
CA VAL A 303 -2.42 28.03 0.96
C VAL A 303 -2.19 29.04 -0.17
N PRO A 304 -1.48 30.19 0.01
CA PRO A 304 -1.16 31.10 -1.08
C PRO A 304 -0.45 30.42 -2.26
N ALA A 305 0.51 29.55 -1.98
CA ALA A 305 1.30 28.87 -3.01
C ALA A 305 0.48 27.88 -3.86
N ILE A 306 -0.55 27.24 -3.27
CA ILE A 306 -1.32 26.19 -3.97
C ILE A 306 -2.53 26.76 -4.74
N ARG A 307 -3.09 27.94 -4.38
CA ARG A 307 -4.33 28.46 -4.97
C ARG A 307 -4.30 28.48 -6.51
N LYS A 308 -3.32 29.15 -7.10
CA LYS A 308 -3.17 29.25 -8.56
C LYS A 308 -3.09 27.85 -9.20
N GLN A 309 -2.32 26.98 -8.61
CA GLN A 309 -2.07 25.64 -9.13
C GLN A 309 -3.34 24.76 -9.09
N LEU A 310 -4.18 24.89 -8.05
CA LEU A 310 -5.44 24.14 -7.94
C LEU A 310 -6.49 24.58 -8.96
N THR A 311 -6.44 25.82 -9.45
CA THR A 311 -7.30 26.27 -10.55
C THR A 311 -6.89 25.70 -11.91
N GLU A 312 -5.63 25.28 -12.06
CA GLU A 312 -5.11 24.68 -13.30
C GLU A 312 -5.25 23.14 -13.27
N SER A 313 -4.86 22.54 -12.15
CA SER A 313 -4.92 21.08 -11.97
C SER A 313 -4.91 20.73 -10.48
N ILE A 314 -5.78 19.80 -10.10
CA ILE A 314 -5.85 19.22 -8.76
C ILE A 314 -4.95 17.99 -8.74
N ASP A 315 -3.79 18.11 -8.08
CA ASP A 315 -2.77 17.05 -8.07
C ASP A 315 -2.02 17.00 -6.72
N ILE A 316 -1.23 15.97 -6.54
CA ILE A 316 -0.29 15.83 -5.42
C ILE A 316 0.81 16.90 -5.57
N ARG A 317 1.14 17.58 -4.47
CA ARG A 317 2.16 18.64 -4.47
C ARG A 317 3.13 18.49 -3.30
N GLY A 318 4.34 18.13 -3.62
CA GLY A 318 5.34 17.84 -2.59
C GLY A 318 4.89 16.69 -1.70
N ALA A 319 4.65 16.94 -0.41
CA ALA A 319 4.14 15.94 0.55
C ALA A 319 2.62 16.03 0.77
N ALA A 320 1.91 16.94 0.09
CA ALA A 320 0.49 17.17 0.30
C ALA A 320 -0.35 16.47 -0.76
N SER A 321 -1.34 15.69 -0.32
CA SER A 321 -2.38 15.13 -1.18
C SER A 321 -3.34 16.22 -1.65
N ALA A 322 -4.17 15.91 -2.65
CA ALA A 322 -5.25 16.81 -3.06
C ALA A 322 -6.23 17.09 -1.90
N ALA A 323 -6.48 16.08 -1.06
CA ALA A 323 -7.31 16.23 0.14
C ALA A 323 -6.68 17.23 1.14
N ASP A 324 -5.38 17.11 1.44
CA ASP A 324 -4.68 18.04 2.33
C ASP A 324 -4.81 19.50 1.83
N GLN A 325 -4.66 19.69 0.52
CA GLN A 325 -4.75 21.01 -0.12
C GLN A 325 -6.17 21.58 -0.01
N LEU A 326 -7.20 20.78 -0.28
CA LEU A 326 -8.59 21.20 -0.11
C LEU A 326 -8.91 21.53 1.36
N LEU A 327 -8.49 20.68 2.29
CA LEU A 327 -8.69 20.92 3.72
C LEU A 327 -8.03 22.23 4.18
N ALA A 328 -6.83 22.53 3.70
CA ALA A 328 -6.15 23.79 4.00
C ALA A 328 -6.90 25.00 3.44
N LEU A 329 -7.47 24.92 2.21
CA LEU A 329 -8.33 25.97 1.65
C LEU A 329 -9.60 26.19 2.47
N LEU A 330 -10.14 25.15 3.09
CA LEU A 330 -11.31 25.21 3.97
C LEU A 330 -10.97 25.67 5.39
N GLY A 331 -9.69 25.88 5.70
CA GLY A 331 -9.23 26.34 7.02
C GLY A 331 -8.95 25.25 8.03
N PHE A 332 -9.00 23.98 7.62
CA PHE A 332 -8.64 22.88 8.51
C PHE A 332 -7.14 22.80 8.75
N GLN A 333 -6.78 22.49 10.01
CA GLN A 333 -5.42 22.12 10.36
C GLN A 333 -5.32 20.59 10.50
N ARG A 334 -4.28 20.01 9.93
CA ARG A 334 -3.83 18.61 10.13
C ARG A 334 -4.93 17.61 10.49
N MET A 335 -5.83 17.38 9.57
CA MET A 335 -6.90 16.38 9.73
C MET A 335 -6.79 15.31 8.66
N TYR A 336 -6.91 14.05 9.06
CA TYR A 336 -7.06 12.96 8.12
C TYR A 336 -8.54 12.81 7.70
N VAL A 337 -8.76 12.59 6.42
CA VAL A 337 -10.07 12.29 5.83
C VAL A 337 -9.95 11.18 4.80
N ASP A 338 -11.00 10.39 4.62
CA ASP A 338 -11.14 9.51 3.47
C ASP A 338 -11.61 10.31 2.24
N GLY A 339 -11.36 9.79 1.05
CA GLY A 339 -11.88 10.34 -0.21
C GLY A 339 -13.41 10.23 -0.29
N PRO A 340 -14.04 10.79 -1.33
CA PRO A 340 -15.49 10.74 -1.49
C PRO A 340 -15.99 9.31 -1.70
N ALA A 341 -17.20 9.00 -1.23
CA ALA A 341 -17.80 7.68 -1.36
C ALA A 341 -18.34 7.38 -2.78
N GLY A 342 -18.46 8.40 -3.63
CA GLY A 342 -18.94 8.27 -5.00
C GLY A 342 -18.53 9.47 -5.83
N ARG A 343 -18.63 9.35 -7.15
CA ARG A 343 -18.32 10.42 -8.09
C ARG A 343 -19.43 11.47 -8.06
N GLY A 344 -19.08 12.71 -7.76
CA GLY A 344 -19.99 13.85 -7.83
C GLY A 344 -20.19 14.37 -9.25
N VAL A 345 -21.34 14.98 -9.49
CA VAL A 345 -21.69 15.63 -10.77
C VAL A 345 -22.04 17.08 -10.51
N THR A 346 -21.53 17.98 -11.33
CA THR A 346 -21.89 19.40 -11.35
C THR A 346 -23.19 19.59 -12.12
N THR A 347 -24.15 20.29 -11.51
CA THR A 347 -25.42 20.68 -12.16
C THR A 347 -25.50 22.19 -12.43
N ILE A 348 -24.70 23.00 -11.73
CA ILE A 348 -24.66 24.46 -11.93
C ILE A 348 -24.26 24.79 -13.36
N ARG A 349 -25.10 25.57 -14.04
CA ARG A 349 -24.86 26.08 -15.40
C ARG A 349 -24.44 27.56 -15.40
N ALA A 350 -24.69 28.26 -14.30
CA ALA A 350 -24.27 29.65 -14.13
C ALA A 350 -22.72 29.75 -14.08
N THR A 351 -22.22 30.86 -14.61
CA THR A 351 -20.77 31.14 -14.63
C THR A 351 -20.23 31.64 -13.28
N SER A 352 -21.11 32.01 -12.35
CA SER A 352 -20.77 32.45 -11.01
C SER A 352 -21.87 32.10 -10.00
N ILE A 353 -21.47 31.99 -8.72
CA ILE A 353 -22.35 31.75 -7.58
C ILE A 353 -22.33 32.99 -6.70
N PRO A 354 -23.50 33.54 -6.27
CA PRO A 354 -23.55 34.65 -5.32
C PRO A 354 -22.77 34.34 -4.04
N ARG A 355 -22.01 35.31 -3.53
CA ARG A 355 -21.15 35.14 -2.35
C ARG A 355 -21.87 34.50 -1.16
N VAL A 356 -23.06 34.99 -0.80
CA VAL A 356 -23.84 34.47 0.34
C VAL A 356 -24.14 32.97 0.17
N LEU A 357 -24.50 32.56 -1.05
CA LEU A 357 -24.80 31.17 -1.35
C LEU A 357 -23.53 30.31 -1.35
N PHE A 358 -22.42 30.85 -1.87
CA PHE A 358 -21.13 30.17 -1.88
C PHE A 358 -20.59 29.92 -0.46
N GLU A 359 -20.63 30.93 0.42
CA GLU A 359 -20.17 30.78 1.81
C GLU A 359 -21.03 29.77 2.59
N ARG A 360 -22.36 29.71 2.31
CA ARG A 360 -23.22 28.69 2.91
C ARG A 360 -22.82 27.28 2.46
N GLY A 361 -22.69 27.02 1.15
CA GLY A 361 -22.26 25.72 0.65
C GLY A 361 -20.87 25.31 1.15
N LYS A 362 -19.94 26.28 1.28
CA LYS A 362 -18.63 26.04 1.90
C LYS A 362 -18.77 25.62 3.36
N ALA A 363 -19.61 26.30 4.15
CA ALA A 363 -19.87 25.93 5.54
C ALA A 363 -20.50 24.51 5.66
N ASP A 364 -21.45 24.17 4.79
CA ASP A 364 -22.05 22.84 4.74
C ASP A 364 -21.00 21.76 4.41
N ALA A 365 -20.06 22.06 3.50
CA ALA A 365 -18.94 21.14 3.20
C ALA A 365 -18.01 20.95 4.41
N VAL A 366 -17.69 22.01 5.15
CA VAL A 366 -16.90 21.96 6.38
C VAL A 366 -17.58 21.07 7.42
N ASP A 367 -18.87 21.32 7.71
CA ASP A 367 -19.66 20.53 8.65
C ASP A 367 -19.73 19.05 8.27
N TYR A 368 -19.92 18.76 6.98
CA TYR A 368 -19.90 17.37 6.47
C TYR A 368 -18.56 16.69 6.77
N ILE A 369 -17.44 17.36 6.48
CA ILE A 369 -16.09 16.81 6.68
C ILE A 369 -15.81 16.57 8.17
N GLU A 370 -16.22 17.49 9.04
CA GLU A 370 -16.05 17.35 10.48
C GLU A 370 -16.80 16.16 11.05
N ARG A 371 -18.04 15.95 10.63
CA ARG A 371 -18.89 14.86 11.10
C ARG A 371 -18.47 13.49 10.54
N HIS A 372 -18.10 13.45 9.26
CA HIS A 372 -17.92 12.17 8.57
C HIS A 372 -16.46 11.75 8.39
N ARG A 373 -15.50 12.66 8.65
CA ARG A 373 -14.08 12.41 8.39
C ARG A 373 -13.81 11.90 6.97
N ARG A 374 -14.58 12.44 6.01
CA ARG A 374 -14.56 12.06 4.60
C ARG A 374 -14.91 13.26 3.73
N LEU A 375 -14.31 13.33 2.54
CA LEU A 375 -14.66 14.36 1.56
C LEU A 375 -16.07 14.12 0.98
N PRO A 376 -16.89 15.16 0.77
CA PRO A 376 -18.18 15.03 0.11
C PRO A 376 -17.99 14.72 -1.38
N SER A 377 -18.92 13.98 -1.99
CA SER A 377 -18.90 13.76 -3.45
C SER A 377 -19.20 15.04 -4.23
N HIS A 378 -19.99 15.91 -3.67
CA HIS A 378 -20.39 17.22 -4.24
C HIS A 378 -20.77 18.19 -3.11
N VAL A 379 -20.79 19.48 -3.44
CA VAL A 379 -21.22 20.58 -2.54
C VAL A 379 -22.45 21.25 -3.12
N TRP A 380 -23.47 21.46 -2.29
CA TRP A 380 -24.76 22.05 -2.70
C TRP A 380 -24.77 23.56 -2.57
N PHE A 381 -25.44 24.22 -3.52
CA PHE A 381 -25.68 25.66 -3.59
C PHE A 381 -27.16 25.88 -3.94
N GLY A 382 -28.01 25.84 -2.94
CA GLY A 382 -29.46 25.76 -3.15
C GLY A 382 -29.87 24.36 -3.64
N ASP A 383 -30.52 24.31 -4.81
CA ASP A 383 -30.94 23.08 -5.49
C ASP A 383 -29.95 22.56 -6.54
N GLU A 384 -28.88 23.30 -6.80
CA GLU A 384 -27.80 22.92 -7.69
C GLU A 384 -26.52 22.53 -6.90
N ARG A 385 -25.56 21.89 -7.56
CA ARG A 385 -24.34 21.40 -6.93
C ARG A 385 -23.11 21.47 -7.84
N LEU A 386 -21.94 21.57 -7.22
CA LEU A 386 -20.63 21.34 -7.84
C LEU A 386 -20.11 19.95 -7.45
N SER A 387 -19.50 19.26 -8.40
CA SER A 387 -18.63 18.12 -8.07
C SER A 387 -17.52 18.56 -7.12
N LEU A 388 -16.94 17.64 -6.36
CA LEU A 388 -15.83 17.96 -5.47
C LEU A 388 -14.66 18.63 -6.21
N ALA A 389 -14.35 18.18 -7.42
CA ALA A 389 -13.28 18.75 -8.23
C ALA A 389 -13.61 20.20 -8.65
N ASP A 390 -14.83 20.45 -9.16
CA ASP A 390 -15.25 21.78 -9.56
C ASP A 390 -15.35 22.73 -8.34
N PHE A 391 -15.84 22.23 -7.21
CA PHE A 391 -15.83 22.99 -5.96
C PHE A 391 -14.41 23.39 -5.53
N THR A 392 -13.46 22.47 -5.58
CA THR A 392 -12.06 22.71 -5.22
C THR A 392 -11.43 23.78 -6.11
N ALA A 393 -11.61 23.69 -7.43
CA ALA A 393 -11.09 24.67 -8.37
C ALA A 393 -11.78 26.05 -8.21
N THR A 394 -13.10 26.07 -7.95
CA THR A 394 -13.88 27.28 -7.69
C THR A 394 -13.43 27.97 -6.41
N LEU A 395 -13.26 27.20 -5.31
CA LEU A 395 -12.77 27.70 -4.02
C LEU A 395 -11.33 28.24 -4.12
N ALA A 396 -10.47 27.57 -4.86
CA ALA A 396 -9.10 28.01 -5.07
C ALA A 396 -9.03 29.33 -5.87
N GLY A 397 -9.96 29.53 -6.80
CA GLY A 397 -10.05 30.75 -7.63
C GLY A 397 -10.88 31.88 -7.02
N ASP A 398 -11.34 31.73 -5.79
CA ASP A 398 -12.12 32.76 -5.09
C ASP A 398 -11.26 33.99 -4.75
N ASP A 399 -11.65 35.14 -5.27
CA ASP A 399 -10.99 36.43 -5.12
C ASP A 399 -11.61 37.36 -4.06
N GLY A 400 -12.66 36.89 -3.37
CA GLY A 400 -13.36 37.66 -2.33
C GLY A 400 -14.45 38.62 -2.90
N GLY A 401 -14.72 38.59 -4.20
CA GLY A 401 -15.73 39.45 -4.85
C GLY A 401 -17.18 39.12 -4.43
N PRO A 402 -18.18 39.90 -4.91
CA PRO A 402 -19.59 39.69 -4.55
C PRO A 402 -20.19 38.39 -5.08
N SER A 403 -19.54 37.77 -6.04
CA SER A 403 -19.85 36.43 -6.55
C SER A 403 -18.56 35.67 -6.83
N VAL A 404 -18.64 34.35 -6.81
CA VAL A 404 -17.48 33.44 -7.05
C VAL A 404 -17.63 32.81 -8.42
N ALA A 405 -16.63 32.98 -9.28
CA ALA A 405 -16.62 32.39 -10.63
C ALA A 405 -16.53 30.87 -10.55
N VAL A 406 -17.46 30.17 -11.20
CA VAL A 406 -17.46 28.70 -11.28
C VAL A 406 -16.30 28.24 -12.16
N ARG A 407 -15.49 27.34 -11.66
CA ARG A 407 -14.34 26.75 -12.37
C ARG A 407 -14.49 25.25 -12.48
N LYS A 408 -14.09 24.71 -13.62
CA LYS A 408 -14.01 23.27 -13.82
C LYS A 408 -12.72 22.74 -13.17
N GLY A 409 -12.84 21.69 -12.34
CA GLY A 409 -11.72 21.01 -11.73
C GLY A 409 -11.20 19.88 -12.61
N ASN A 410 -9.87 19.80 -12.74
CA ASN A 410 -9.20 18.74 -13.45
C ASN A 410 -8.33 17.94 -12.48
N THR A 411 -8.71 16.68 -12.19
CA THR A 411 -7.99 15.78 -11.27
C THR A 411 -6.89 15.03 -12.01
N ALA A 412 -5.63 15.32 -11.71
CA ALA A 412 -4.49 14.66 -12.34
C ALA A 412 -3.96 13.46 -11.53
N PHE A 413 -4.22 13.41 -10.21
CA PHE A 413 -3.75 12.32 -9.33
C PHE A 413 -4.38 10.96 -9.65
N GLU A 414 -5.48 10.89 -10.39
CA GLU A 414 -6.14 9.61 -10.75
C GLU A 414 -5.23 8.70 -11.60
N ARG A 415 -4.19 9.25 -12.25
CA ARG A 415 -3.17 8.49 -12.99
C ARG A 415 -2.40 7.48 -12.14
N HIS A 416 -2.40 7.63 -10.83
CA HIS A 416 -1.75 6.72 -9.90
C HIS A 416 -2.57 5.45 -9.60
N ILE A 417 -3.77 5.35 -10.15
CA ILE A 417 -4.60 4.15 -10.12
C ILE A 417 -4.52 3.46 -11.48
N ALA A 418 -4.45 2.14 -11.47
CA ALA A 418 -4.35 1.35 -12.69
C ALA A 418 -5.42 1.70 -13.73
N ALA A 419 -5.02 1.76 -14.98
CA ALA A 419 -5.92 2.02 -16.10
C ALA A 419 -6.78 0.80 -16.47
N SER A 420 -6.27 -0.42 -16.24
CA SER A 420 -6.91 -1.67 -16.64
C SER A 420 -7.11 -2.61 -15.45
N ALA A 421 -8.35 -3.00 -15.21
CA ALA A 421 -8.69 -4.01 -14.22
C ALA A 421 -8.13 -5.40 -14.62
N LYS A 422 -8.22 -5.77 -15.90
CA LYS A 422 -7.74 -7.05 -16.39
C LYS A 422 -6.28 -7.34 -16.06
N SER A 423 -5.40 -6.35 -16.16
CA SER A 423 -3.98 -6.52 -15.82
C SER A 423 -3.72 -6.45 -14.32
N SER A 424 -4.61 -5.83 -13.55
CA SER A 424 -4.42 -5.58 -12.11
C SER A 424 -5.03 -6.66 -11.22
N PHE A 425 -5.98 -7.45 -11.74
CA PHE A 425 -6.64 -8.55 -11.03
C PHE A 425 -6.43 -9.86 -11.80
N ASN A 426 -5.18 -10.24 -11.98
CA ASN A 426 -4.79 -11.32 -12.90
C ASN A 426 -4.42 -12.64 -12.19
N TRP A 427 -4.54 -12.74 -10.86
CA TRP A 427 -4.22 -13.98 -10.17
C TRP A 427 -5.28 -15.05 -10.38
N ALA A 428 -4.86 -16.30 -10.36
CA ALA A 428 -5.66 -17.47 -10.74
C ALA A 428 -6.92 -17.71 -9.89
N ILE A 429 -7.06 -17.06 -8.73
CA ILE A 429 -8.20 -17.24 -7.82
C ILE A 429 -9.44 -16.40 -8.18
N HIS A 430 -9.33 -15.51 -9.15
CA HIS A 430 -10.48 -14.72 -9.57
C HIS A 430 -11.37 -15.49 -10.55
N PRO A 431 -12.72 -15.35 -10.48
CA PRO A 431 -13.62 -15.87 -11.50
C PRO A 431 -13.28 -15.32 -12.90
N GLU A 432 -13.60 -16.08 -13.94
CA GLU A 432 -13.31 -15.69 -15.33
C GLU A 432 -14.01 -14.39 -15.75
N ASP A 433 -15.19 -14.14 -15.19
CA ASP A 433 -16.03 -12.97 -15.43
C ASP A 433 -15.76 -11.81 -14.45
N PHE A 434 -14.79 -11.96 -13.56
CA PHE A 434 -14.45 -10.92 -12.60
C PHE A 434 -13.80 -9.72 -13.31
N ASP A 435 -14.46 -8.57 -13.25
CA ASP A 435 -14.00 -7.35 -13.93
C ASP A 435 -13.06 -6.48 -13.06
N GLY A 436 -13.38 -6.27 -11.78
CA GLY A 436 -12.61 -5.41 -10.86
C GLY A 436 -12.64 -3.91 -11.16
N SER A 437 -13.30 -3.47 -12.24
CA SER A 437 -13.34 -2.06 -12.66
C SER A 437 -13.97 -1.14 -11.61
N ALA A 438 -14.99 -1.62 -10.90
CA ALA A 438 -15.62 -0.86 -9.82
C ALA A 438 -14.67 -0.59 -8.65
N LEU A 439 -13.75 -1.53 -8.36
CA LEU A 439 -12.73 -1.34 -7.33
C LEU A 439 -11.69 -0.29 -7.75
N LEU A 440 -11.28 -0.28 -9.02
CA LEU A 440 -10.37 0.75 -9.53
C LEU A 440 -11.06 2.13 -9.54
N GLU A 441 -12.33 2.20 -9.89
CA GLU A 441 -13.08 3.47 -9.82
C GLU A 441 -13.18 3.97 -8.37
N MET A 442 -13.49 3.08 -7.42
CA MET A 442 -13.44 3.42 -5.99
C MET A 442 -12.01 3.85 -5.59
N GLY A 443 -10.99 3.21 -6.13
CA GLY A 443 -9.60 3.58 -5.94
C GLY A 443 -9.30 5.01 -6.39
N ARG A 444 -9.82 5.44 -7.56
CA ARG A 444 -9.67 6.82 -8.07
C ARG A 444 -10.33 7.84 -7.13
N LEU A 445 -11.50 7.50 -6.60
CA LEU A 445 -12.17 8.35 -5.60
C LEU A 445 -11.33 8.50 -4.32
N GLN A 446 -10.63 7.45 -3.90
CA GLN A 446 -9.77 7.51 -2.72
C GLN A 446 -8.39 8.12 -3.01
N ALA A 447 -7.99 8.26 -4.27
CA ALA A 447 -6.71 8.88 -4.65
C ALA A 447 -6.61 10.38 -4.30
N TRP A 448 -7.70 11.03 -3.91
CA TRP A 448 -7.66 12.33 -3.23
C TRP A 448 -6.72 12.35 -2.04
N THR A 449 -6.54 11.22 -1.36
CA THR A 449 -5.73 11.09 -0.14
C THR A 449 -4.29 10.64 -0.43
N LEU A 450 -3.97 10.33 -1.70
CA LEU A 450 -2.68 9.78 -2.09
C LEU A 450 -1.58 10.85 -2.06
N LYS A 451 -0.44 10.50 -1.46
CA LYS A 451 0.75 11.34 -1.37
C LYS A 451 2.01 10.52 -1.08
N PRO A 452 3.22 11.00 -1.44
CA PRO A 452 4.46 10.29 -1.14
C PRO A 452 4.65 10.12 0.37
N ALA A 453 5.21 8.98 0.78
CA ALA A 453 5.76 8.81 2.11
C ALA A 453 7.21 9.33 2.12
N ARG A 454 7.51 10.31 2.98
CA ARG A 454 8.85 10.90 3.12
C ARG A 454 9.61 10.23 4.24
N LEU A 455 10.88 9.94 4.01
CA LEU A 455 11.80 9.47 5.05
C LEU A 455 12.09 10.60 6.06
N LYS A 456 12.18 10.22 7.35
CA LYS A 456 12.58 11.12 8.45
C LYS A 456 14.04 11.50 8.37
#